data_a22d2c58a1eccf5601cc86fc2d65d70c
#
_entry.id   a22d2c58a1eccf5601cc86fc2d65d70c
#
_cell.length_a   1.000
_cell.length_b   1.000
_cell.length_c   1.000
_cell.angle_alpha   90.00
_cell.angle_beta   90.00
_cell.angle_gamma   90.00
#
_symmetry.space_group_name_H-M   'P 1'
#
loop_
_entity.id
_entity.type
_entity.pdbx_description
1 polymer ?
#
loop_
_entity_poly.entity_id
_entity_poly.type
_entity_poly.pdbx_seq_one_letter_code
_entity_poly.pdbx_strand_id
1 'polypeptide(L)'
;MIAIKRLVSSDPEFACQLDALLAFEGAQDAQVDQAVAAILADVKARGDQAVVEYTNRFDRLAVQSLGELELSRSILAQALHSLPEDQRAALETAARRIKDYHRHQPLQSWQYEETEKELVGTVLGQKVTPLDRVGLYVPGGKAAYPSSVLMNAIPAKVAGVGELIMVVPTPGGDRNPLVLAAAALAGVDRVFCIGGAQAIGALAYGTQTVPQVDKIVGPGNAYVAAAKRRVFGVVGIDMVAGPSEILVICDGKTDPDWVAMDLFSQAEHDELAQSILLCPDAGFIERVAQSIERLLPTMPRKEIIRSALEHRGALIQVSSIDEACAIANRIAPEHLELSLADAEDWVDKIRHAGAIFIGPYTSESLGDYCAGPNHVLPTSGSARFSSPLGVYDFQKRSSLIRVSREAAKTLGNVASRLAMGEGLPAHARSADYRVRA
;
A
#
# COMPACT_ATOMS: atom_id res chain seq x y z
N MET A 1 23.89 -9.68 24.05
CA MET A 1 24.32 -8.70 23.04
C MET A 1 23.63 -9.06 21.74
N ILE A 2 22.92 -8.11 21.09
CA ILE A 2 22.21 -8.35 19.82
C ILE A 2 23.23 -8.30 18.69
N ALA A 3 23.18 -9.27 17.77
CA ALA A 3 24.10 -9.34 16.64
C ALA A 3 23.61 -8.50 15.44
N ILE A 4 23.29 -7.21 15.67
CA ILE A 4 22.92 -6.30 14.57
C ILE A 4 24.14 -5.99 13.72
N LYS A 5 23.96 -5.99 12.38
CA LYS A 5 25.06 -5.73 11.42
C LYS A 5 25.62 -4.33 11.58
N ARG A 6 26.96 -4.21 11.49
CA ARG A 6 27.68 -2.95 11.50
C ARG A 6 28.39 -2.80 10.16
N LEU A 7 28.05 -1.76 9.41
CA LEU A 7 28.63 -1.48 8.12
C LEU A 7 29.27 -0.09 8.10
N VAL A 8 30.26 0.10 7.25
CA VAL A 8 30.92 1.40 7.01
C VAL A 8 30.94 1.67 5.51
N SER A 9 30.40 2.79 5.07
CA SER A 9 30.26 3.11 3.64
C SER A 9 31.59 3.21 2.90
N SER A 10 32.70 3.52 3.60
CA SER A 10 34.04 3.58 3.02
C SER A 10 34.71 2.19 2.83
N ASP A 11 34.09 1.11 3.32
CA ASP A 11 34.61 -0.24 3.10
C ASP A 11 34.48 -0.61 1.60
N PRO A 12 35.54 -1.14 0.96
CA PRO A 12 35.47 -1.60 -0.42
C PRO A 12 34.37 -2.64 -0.70
N GLU A 13 33.99 -3.42 0.29
CA GLU A 13 32.93 -4.44 0.19
C GLU A 13 31.55 -3.91 0.52
N PHE A 14 31.41 -2.66 0.95
CA PHE A 14 30.14 -2.09 1.39
C PHE A 14 28.99 -2.28 0.38
N ALA A 15 29.26 -2.07 -0.90
CA ALA A 15 28.25 -2.22 -1.93
C ALA A 15 27.68 -3.65 -1.99
N CYS A 16 28.55 -4.66 -1.87
CA CYS A 16 28.16 -6.07 -1.83
C CYS A 16 27.42 -6.42 -0.54
N GLN A 17 27.90 -5.90 0.60
CA GLN A 17 27.27 -6.12 1.89
C GLN A 17 25.86 -5.48 1.96
N LEU A 18 25.71 -4.29 1.39
CA LEU A 18 24.40 -3.63 1.29
C LEU A 18 23.45 -4.42 0.38
N ASP A 19 23.91 -4.87 -0.80
CA ASP A 19 23.09 -5.68 -1.70
C ASP A 19 22.65 -7.00 -1.04
N ALA A 20 23.54 -7.64 -0.30
CA ALA A 20 23.20 -8.84 0.47
C ALA A 20 22.20 -8.57 1.61
N LEU A 21 22.26 -7.38 2.25
CA LEU A 21 21.30 -6.95 3.26
C LEU A 21 19.92 -6.69 2.66
N LEU A 22 19.89 -6.07 1.47
CA LEU A 22 18.66 -5.70 0.77
C LEU A 22 18.06 -6.87 -0.01
N ALA A 23 18.85 -7.92 -0.31
CA ALA A 23 18.37 -9.09 -1.00
C ALA A 23 17.25 -9.71 -0.16
N PHE A 24 16.03 -9.39 -0.54
CA PHE A 24 14.84 -10.10 -0.11
C PHE A 24 14.58 -11.16 -1.20
N GLU A 25 15.10 -12.35 -0.97
CA GLU A 25 14.52 -13.53 -1.61
C GLU A 25 13.12 -13.71 -1.00
N GLY A 26 12.20 -12.85 -1.42
CA GLY A 26 10.78 -13.19 -1.42
C GLY A 26 10.69 -14.38 -2.35
N ALA A 27 11.27 -15.50 -1.88
CA ALA A 27 11.12 -16.76 -2.54
C ALA A 27 9.63 -16.84 -2.79
N GLN A 28 9.26 -16.83 -4.06
CA GLN A 28 7.97 -17.34 -4.46
C GLN A 28 8.03 -18.77 -3.96
N ASP A 29 7.58 -18.96 -2.70
CA ASP A 29 7.47 -20.30 -2.16
C ASP A 29 6.57 -21.02 -3.14
N ALA A 30 7.18 -21.88 -3.97
CA ALA A 30 6.46 -22.57 -5.02
C ALA A 30 5.29 -23.39 -4.43
N GLN A 31 5.40 -23.77 -3.16
CA GLN A 31 4.33 -24.46 -2.44
C GLN A 31 3.19 -23.51 -2.11
N VAL A 32 3.49 -22.29 -1.66
CA VAL A 32 2.47 -21.25 -1.43
C VAL A 32 1.77 -20.90 -2.75
N ASP A 33 2.54 -20.70 -3.81
CA ASP A 33 1.98 -20.34 -5.11
C ASP A 33 1.09 -21.44 -5.70
N GLN A 34 1.48 -22.71 -5.58
CA GLN A 34 0.68 -23.86 -6.00
C GLN A 34 -0.61 -24.01 -5.17
N ALA A 35 -0.49 -23.86 -3.85
CA ALA A 35 -1.66 -23.92 -2.96
C ALA A 35 -2.67 -22.80 -3.27
N VAL A 36 -2.18 -21.57 -3.49
CA VAL A 36 -3.00 -20.43 -3.86
C VAL A 36 -3.67 -20.64 -5.22
N ALA A 37 -2.96 -21.18 -6.21
CA ALA A 37 -3.53 -21.49 -7.52
C ALA A 37 -4.73 -22.45 -7.39
N ALA A 38 -4.59 -23.49 -6.59
CA ALA A 38 -5.66 -24.47 -6.35
C ALA A 38 -6.86 -23.82 -5.65
N ILE A 39 -6.63 -23.00 -4.60
CA ILE A 39 -7.71 -22.30 -3.88
C ILE A 39 -8.46 -21.34 -4.83
N LEU A 40 -7.76 -20.54 -5.61
CA LEU A 40 -8.37 -19.59 -6.54
C LEU A 40 -9.19 -20.30 -7.63
N ALA A 41 -8.68 -21.41 -8.18
CA ALA A 41 -9.41 -22.21 -9.16
C ALA A 41 -10.70 -22.80 -8.57
N ASP A 42 -10.63 -23.28 -7.34
CA ASP A 42 -11.76 -23.86 -6.64
C ASP A 42 -12.84 -22.81 -6.28
N VAL A 43 -12.42 -21.63 -5.76
CA VAL A 43 -13.36 -20.50 -5.53
C VAL A 43 -14.04 -20.09 -6.83
N LYS A 44 -13.30 -20.01 -7.94
CA LYS A 44 -13.87 -19.66 -9.25
C LYS A 44 -14.89 -20.69 -9.74
N ALA A 45 -14.69 -21.98 -9.42
CA ALA A 45 -15.54 -23.07 -9.86
C ALA A 45 -16.80 -23.24 -8.98
N ARG A 46 -16.64 -23.18 -7.63
CA ARG A 46 -17.69 -23.52 -6.67
C ARG A 46 -18.27 -22.32 -5.88
N GLY A 47 -17.69 -21.13 -6.03
CA GLY A 47 -18.20 -19.90 -5.39
C GLY A 47 -18.26 -19.99 -3.87
N ASP A 48 -19.41 -19.63 -3.30
CA ASP A 48 -19.64 -19.60 -1.85
C ASP A 48 -19.24 -20.89 -1.13
N GLN A 49 -19.52 -22.04 -1.74
CA GLN A 49 -19.21 -23.34 -1.14
C GLN A 49 -17.71 -23.49 -0.86
N ALA A 50 -16.87 -23.16 -1.82
CA ALA A 50 -15.41 -23.23 -1.64
C ALA A 50 -14.94 -22.24 -0.56
N VAL A 51 -15.45 -21.00 -0.57
CA VAL A 51 -15.09 -20.00 0.41
C VAL A 51 -15.45 -20.43 1.83
N VAL A 52 -16.64 -21.00 2.03
CA VAL A 52 -17.09 -21.53 3.33
C VAL A 52 -16.19 -22.68 3.79
N GLU A 53 -15.91 -23.67 2.93
CA GLU A 53 -15.06 -24.81 3.27
C GLU A 53 -13.66 -24.39 3.69
N TYR A 54 -13.01 -23.49 2.93
CA TYR A 54 -11.69 -22.97 3.28
C TYR A 54 -11.72 -22.12 4.55
N THR A 55 -12.74 -21.29 4.75
CA THR A 55 -12.87 -20.46 5.95
C THR A 55 -13.09 -21.31 7.19
N ASN A 56 -13.96 -22.32 7.13
CA ASN A 56 -14.15 -23.28 8.22
C ASN A 56 -12.84 -23.99 8.57
N ARG A 57 -12.07 -24.41 7.55
CA ARG A 57 -10.80 -25.11 7.74
C ARG A 57 -9.73 -24.22 8.34
N PHE A 58 -9.54 -23.00 7.85
CA PHE A 58 -8.41 -22.14 8.22
C PHE A 58 -8.72 -21.29 9.46
N ASP A 59 -9.95 -20.81 9.59
CA ASP A 59 -10.38 -19.97 10.70
C ASP A 59 -11.05 -20.79 11.84
N ARG A 60 -11.11 -22.12 11.69
CA ARG A 60 -11.69 -23.04 12.69
C ARG A 60 -13.15 -22.70 13.04
N LEU A 61 -13.93 -22.40 12.02
CA LEU A 61 -15.36 -22.12 12.13
C LEU A 61 -16.20 -23.36 11.74
N ALA A 62 -17.54 -23.28 11.91
CA ALA A 62 -18.47 -24.32 11.54
C ALA A 62 -19.74 -23.76 10.90
N VAL A 63 -19.60 -22.73 10.07
CA VAL A 63 -20.72 -22.06 9.38
C VAL A 63 -21.20 -22.89 8.19
N GLN A 64 -22.48 -22.79 7.87
CA GLN A 64 -23.10 -23.53 6.78
C GLN A 64 -23.24 -22.70 5.50
N SER A 65 -23.21 -21.36 5.63
CA SER A 65 -23.37 -20.45 4.50
C SER A 65 -22.45 -19.23 4.63
N LEU A 66 -22.10 -18.63 3.51
CA LEU A 66 -21.29 -17.40 3.49
C LEU A 66 -22.05 -16.20 4.07
N GLY A 67 -23.39 -16.20 3.98
CA GLY A 67 -24.23 -15.17 4.59
C GLY A 67 -24.11 -15.08 6.12
N GLU A 68 -23.78 -16.18 6.81
CA GLU A 68 -23.52 -16.16 8.26
C GLU A 68 -22.22 -15.40 8.63
N LEU A 69 -21.35 -15.22 7.67
CA LEU A 69 -20.09 -14.49 7.82
C LEU A 69 -20.19 -13.01 7.43
N GLU A 70 -21.34 -12.58 6.91
CA GLU A 70 -21.60 -11.16 6.64
C GLU A 70 -22.06 -10.44 7.91
N LEU A 71 -21.40 -9.33 8.24
CA LEU A 71 -21.77 -8.52 9.39
C LEU A 71 -22.73 -7.40 8.97
N SER A 72 -23.84 -7.27 9.69
CA SER A 72 -24.79 -6.18 9.45
C SER A 72 -24.21 -4.82 9.84
N ARG A 73 -24.68 -3.76 9.21
CA ARG A 73 -24.31 -2.38 9.57
C ARG A 73 -24.64 -2.03 11.03
N SER A 74 -25.65 -2.66 11.62
CA SER A 74 -25.98 -2.47 13.04
C SER A 74 -24.89 -3.00 13.96
N ILE A 75 -24.25 -4.13 13.63
CA ILE A 75 -23.11 -4.67 14.38
C ILE A 75 -21.93 -3.71 14.33
N LEU A 76 -21.64 -3.15 13.16
CA LEU A 76 -20.57 -2.17 13.00
C LEU A 76 -20.83 -0.89 13.80
N ALA A 77 -22.04 -0.35 13.72
CA ALA A 77 -22.46 0.82 14.49
C ALA A 77 -22.39 0.55 16.01
N GLN A 78 -22.85 -0.61 16.45
CA GLN A 78 -22.75 -1.02 17.86
C GLN A 78 -21.29 -1.08 18.32
N ALA A 79 -20.40 -1.66 17.51
CA ALA A 79 -18.96 -1.72 17.83
C ALA A 79 -18.38 -0.32 18.05
N LEU A 80 -18.71 0.66 17.19
CA LEU A 80 -18.26 2.04 17.34
C LEU A 80 -18.80 2.69 18.63
N HIS A 81 -20.08 2.49 18.94
CA HIS A 81 -20.69 3.07 20.14
C HIS A 81 -20.20 2.43 21.45
N SER A 82 -19.79 1.16 21.42
CA SER A 82 -19.33 0.43 22.59
C SER A 82 -17.85 0.65 22.94
N LEU A 83 -17.09 1.33 22.09
CA LEU A 83 -15.69 1.65 22.39
C LEU A 83 -15.58 2.58 23.61
N PRO A 84 -14.52 2.40 24.44
CA PRO A 84 -14.13 3.40 25.42
C PRO A 84 -13.99 4.78 24.76
N GLU A 85 -14.35 5.84 25.49
CA GLU A 85 -14.40 7.22 24.95
C GLU A 85 -13.05 7.69 24.38
N ASP A 86 -11.96 7.37 25.08
CA ASP A 86 -10.60 7.71 24.67
C ASP A 86 -10.20 7.01 23.35
N GLN A 87 -10.51 5.72 23.22
CA GLN A 87 -10.24 4.96 21.98
C GLN A 87 -11.09 5.46 20.81
N ARG A 88 -12.36 5.76 21.07
CA ARG A 88 -13.26 6.32 20.04
C ARG A 88 -12.77 7.69 19.59
N ALA A 89 -12.42 8.58 20.50
CA ALA A 89 -11.91 9.91 20.19
C ALA A 89 -10.59 9.86 19.39
N ALA A 90 -9.70 8.94 19.72
CA ALA A 90 -8.46 8.71 18.97
C ALA A 90 -8.76 8.24 17.54
N LEU A 91 -9.67 7.25 17.37
CA LEU A 91 -10.05 6.72 16.07
C LEU A 91 -10.73 7.79 15.19
N GLU A 92 -11.64 8.59 15.76
CA GLU A 92 -12.30 9.70 15.08
C GLU A 92 -11.30 10.78 14.66
N THR A 93 -10.31 11.08 15.50
CA THR A 93 -9.24 12.03 15.18
C THR A 93 -8.39 11.54 14.02
N ALA A 94 -7.96 10.27 14.04
CA ALA A 94 -7.22 9.66 12.95
C ALA A 94 -8.03 9.70 11.65
N ALA A 95 -9.28 9.25 11.67
CA ALA A 95 -10.16 9.25 10.50
C ALA A 95 -10.35 10.66 9.89
N ARG A 96 -10.55 11.66 10.73
CA ARG A 96 -10.68 13.06 10.29
C ARG A 96 -9.40 13.54 9.59
N ARG A 97 -8.22 13.33 10.20
CA ARG A 97 -6.94 13.76 9.64
C ARG A 97 -6.62 13.05 8.33
N ILE A 98 -6.85 11.73 8.24
CA ILE A 98 -6.71 10.95 7.00
C ILE A 98 -7.63 11.51 5.91
N LYS A 99 -8.89 11.79 6.25
CA LYS A 99 -9.85 12.37 5.30
C LYS A 99 -9.42 13.76 4.83
N ASP A 100 -8.97 14.62 5.75
CA ASP A 100 -8.55 15.97 5.42
C ASP A 100 -7.34 15.96 4.48
N TYR A 101 -6.34 15.11 4.73
CA TYR A 101 -5.21 14.93 3.82
C TYR A 101 -5.64 14.47 2.43
N HIS A 102 -6.42 13.39 2.36
CA HIS A 102 -6.81 12.78 1.09
C HIS A 102 -7.75 13.65 0.25
N ARG A 103 -8.46 14.61 0.84
CA ARG A 103 -9.27 15.59 0.10
C ARG A 103 -8.45 16.49 -0.84
N HIS A 104 -7.15 16.58 -0.66
CA HIS A 104 -6.26 17.33 -1.56
C HIS A 104 -5.81 16.55 -2.80
N GLN A 105 -6.09 15.24 -2.87
CA GLN A 105 -5.57 14.35 -3.91
C GLN A 105 -6.50 14.12 -5.13
N PRO A 106 -7.83 14.34 -5.11
CA PRO A 106 -8.70 13.96 -6.23
C PRO A 106 -8.25 14.59 -7.55
N LEU A 107 -8.14 13.73 -8.57
CA LEU A 107 -7.94 14.19 -9.93
C LEU A 107 -9.23 14.82 -10.46
N GLN A 108 -9.09 15.85 -11.30
CA GLN A 108 -10.21 16.51 -11.95
C GLN A 108 -10.25 16.17 -13.44
N SER A 109 -11.47 16.11 -14.00
CA SER A 109 -11.69 16.07 -15.43
C SER A 109 -11.32 17.42 -16.03
N TRP A 110 -10.71 17.41 -17.21
CA TRP A 110 -10.35 18.63 -17.93
C TRP A 110 -10.53 18.45 -19.42
N GLN A 111 -10.69 19.55 -20.15
CA GLN A 111 -10.69 19.59 -21.60
C GLN A 111 -10.15 20.94 -22.09
N TYR A 112 -9.62 20.93 -23.30
CA TYR A 112 -9.22 22.14 -24.02
C TYR A 112 -9.64 22.05 -25.49
N GLU A 113 -9.80 23.19 -26.13
CA GLU A 113 -10.06 23.32 -27.55
C GLU A 113 -8.77 23.69 -28.28
N GLU A 114 -8.52 23.06 -29.43
CA GLU A 114 -7.38 23.37 -30.27
C GLU A 114 -7.50 24.79 -30.85
N THR A 115 -6.38 25.52 -30.84
CA THR A 115 -6.30 26.92 -31.29
C THR A 115 -5.79 27.06 -32.72
N GLU A 116 -5.21 26.00 -33.29
CA GLU A 116 -4.72 25.99 -34.66
C GLU A 116 -5.89 26.10 -35.64
N LYS A 117 -5.77 26.99 -36.63
CA LYS A 117 -6.85 27.30 -37.61
C LYS A 117 -7.43 26.07 -38.31
N GLU A 118 -6.55 25.09 -38.58
CA GLU A 118 -6.91 23.86 -39.30
C GLU A 118 -7.55 22.81 -38.40
N LEU A 119 -7.48 23.00 -37.07
CA LEU A 119 -7.96 22.11 -36.03
C LEU A 119 -9.12 22.68 -35.20
N VAL A 120 -9.60 23.87 -35.56
CA VAL A 120 -10.70 24.56 -34.85
C VAL A 120 -11.91 23.63 -34.64
N GLY A 121 -12.46 23.64 -33.44
CA GLY A 121 -13.57 22.79 -33.01
C GLY A 121 -13.15 21.39 -32.58
N THR A 122 -11.84 21.09 -32.59
CA THR A 122 -11.30 19.89 -31.95
C THR A 122 -11.18 20.13 -30.43
N VAL A 123 -11.79 19.25 -29.65
CA VAL A 123 -11.70 19.27 -28.19
C VAL A 123 -11.05 17.97 -27.71
N LEU A 124 -9.99 18.13 -26.96
CA LEU A 124 -9.30 17.03 -26.29
C LEU A 124 -9.49 17.16 -24.77
N GLY A 125 -9.54 16.04 -24.09
CA GLY A 125 -9.73 16.08 -22.63
C GLY A 125 -9.53 14.74 -21.96
N GLN A 126 -9.73 14.77 -20.65
CA GLN A 126 -9.66 13.61 -19.79
C GLN A 126 -10.88 13.60 -18.87
N LYS A 127 -11.63 12.52 -18.90
CA LYS A 127 -12.72 12.26 -17.94
C LYS A 127 -12.17 11.39 -16.80
N VAL A 128 -12.33 11.87 -15.58
CA VAL A 128 -12.00 11.13 -14.36
C VAL A 128 -13.29 10.56 -13.78
N THR A 129 -13.29 9.28 -13.44
CA THR A 129 -14.41 8.59 -12.78
C THR A 129 -13.89 7.70 -11.67
N PRO A 130 -14.61 7.57 -10.54
CA PRO A 130 -14.26 6.59 -9.52
C PRO A 130 -14.43 5.16 -10.05
N LEU A 131 -13.85 4.21 -9.35
CA LEU A 131 -14.19 2.79 -9.47
C LEU A 131 -15.60 2.57 -8.90
N ASP A 132 -16.32 1.58 -9.40
CA ASP A 132 -17.68 1.31 -8.94
C ASP A 132 -17.66 0.57 -7.60
N ARG A 133 -16.78 -0.44 -7.47
CA ARG A 133 -16.68 -1.28 -6.27
C ARG A 133 -15.25 -1.65 -5.94
N VAL A 134 -14.88 -1.59 -4.65
CA VAL A 134 -13.53 -1.90 -4.16
C VAL A 134 -13.58 -2.89 -3.01
N GLY A 135 -12.69 -3.88 -3.05
CA GLY A 135 -12.47 -4.84 -1.98
C GLY A 135 -11.32 -4.39 -1.07
N LEU A 136 -11.55 -4.37 0.23
CA LEU A 136 -10.56 -4.07 1.25
C LEU A 136 -10.18 -5.37 1.97
N TYR A 137 -8.93 -5.78 1.88
CA TYR A 137 -8.40 -6.86 2.69
C TYR A 137 -7.77 -6.28 3.96
N VAL A 138 -8.30 -6.67 5.11
CA VAL A 138 -7.78 -6.26 6.41
C VAL A 138 -7.14 -7.49 7.08
N PRO A 139 -5.86 -7.44 7.43
CA PRO A 139 -5.22 -8.57 8.12
C PRO A 139 -5.89 -8.84 9.47
N GLY A 140 -5.86 -10.11 9.88
CA GLY A 140 -6.31 -10.55 11.20
C GLY A 140 -5.35 -11.59 11.76
N GLY A 141 -5.44 -11.88 13.04
CA GLY A 141 -4.68 -12.93 13.73
C GLY A 141 -3.67 -12.39 14.75
N LYS A 142 -2.43 -12.03 14.36
CA LYS A 142 -1.38 -11.61 15.33
C LYS A 142 -1.64 -10.22 15.94
N ALA A 143 -2.29 -9.31 15.21
CA ALA A 143 -2.66 -7.97 15.67
C ALA A 143 -3.95 -7.51 15.00
N ALA A 144 -4.61 -6.52 15.60
CA ALA A 144 -5.72 -5.79 15.00
C ALA A 144 -5.20 -4.57 14.25
N TYR A 145 -5.74 -4.30 13.07
CA TYR A 145 -5.29 -3.20 12.21
C TYR A 145 -6.46 -2.24 11.87
N PRO A 146 -7.01 -1.50 12.85
CA PRO A 146 -8.05 -0.51 12.60
C PRO A 146 -7.52 0.63 11.70
N SER A 147 -6.24 0.98 11.81
CA SER A 147 -5.58 1.95 10.93
C SER A 147 -5.64 1.50 9.47
N SER A 148 -5.38 0.24 9.16
CA SER A 148 -5.48 -0.28 7.79
C SER A 148 -6.90 -0.17 7.22
N VAL A 149 -7.94 -0.29 8.07
CA VAL A 149 -9.32 -0.02 7.62
C VAL A 149 -9.48 1.43 7.20
N LEU A 150 -9.07 2.38 8.06
CA LEU A 150 -9.18 3.81 7.76
C LEU A 150 -8.36 4.19 6.53
N MET A 151 -7.10 3.72 6.44
CA MET A 151 -6.16 4.05 5.36
C MET A 151 -6.58 3.50 4.00
N ASN A 152 -7.31 2.41 3.95
CA ASN A 152 -7.85 1.87 2.70
C ASN A 152 -9.24 2.43 2.35
N ALA A 153 -10.15 2.54 3.33
CA ALA A 153 -11.54 2.91 3.07
C ALA A 153 -11.73 4.43 2.85
N ILE A 154 -11.06 5.28 3.62
CA ILE A 154 -11.26 6.74 3.54
C ILE A 154 -10.85 7.30 2.18
N PRO A 155 -9.66 7.04 1.61
CA PRO A 155 -9.31 7.53 0.28
C PRO A 155 -10.26 6.99 -0.81
N ALA A 156 -10.74 5.75 -0.70
CA ALA A 156 -11.72 5.21 -1.62
C ALA A 156 -13.07 5.99 -1.56
N LYS A 157 -13.54 6.32 -0.35
CA LYS A 157 -14.74 7.17 -0.19
C LYS A 157 -14.52 8.59 -0.68
N VAL A 158 -13.34 9.17 -0.46
CA VAL A 158 -12.98 10.50 -1.00
C VAL A 158 -12.95 10.48 -2.53
N ALA A 159 -12.49 9.39 -3.13
CA ALA A 159 -12.52 9.20 -4.59
C ALA A 159 -13.94 9.11 -5.17
N GLY A 160 -14.94 8.77 -4.34
CA GLY A 160 -16.33 8.58 -4.74
C GLY A 160 -16.69 7.14 -5.12
N VAL A 161 -15.94 6.14 -4.63
CA VAL A 161 -16.27 4.71 -4.83
C VAL A 161 -17.66 4.40 -4.31
N GLY A 162 -18.48 3.77 -5.14
CA GLY A 162 -19.89 3.49 -4.84
C GLY A 162 -20.09 2.47 -3.74
N GLU A 163 -19.31 1.39 -3.73
CA GLU A 163 -19.44 0.31 -2.74
C GLU A 163 -18.06 -0.18 -2.27
N LEU A 164 -17.88 -0.24 -0.93
CA LEU A 164 -16.69 -0.81 -0.29
C LEU A 164 -17.04 -2.12 0.40
N ILE A 165 -16.36 -3.19 0.01
CA ILE A 165 -16.51 -4.52 0.59
C ILE A 165 -15.24 -4.87 1.35
N MET A 166 -15.34 -5.00 2.66
CA MET A 166 -14.23 -5.40 3.52
C MET A 166 -14.27 -6.91 3.78
N VAL A 167 -13.11 -7.55 3.69
CA VAL A 167 -12.89 -8.91 4.15
C VAL A 167 -11.85 -8.91 5.27
N VAL A 168 -12.14 -9.64 6.35
CA VAL A 168 -11.27 -9.73 7.52
C VAL A 168 -11.36 -11.14 8.12
N PRO A 169 -10.25 -11.88 8.25
CA PRO A 169 -10.29 -13.19 8.90
C PRO A 169 -10.64 -13.06 10.38
N THR A 170 -11.44 -13.99 10.89
CA THR A 170 -11.87 -14.05 12.30
C THR A 170 -11.61 -15.45 12.87
N PRO A 171 -10.34 -15.85 13.08
CA PRO A 171 -10.01 -17.17 13.58
C PRO A 171 -10.72 -17.46 14.91
N GLY A 172 -11.39 -18.64 15.01
CA GLY A 172 -12.18 -18.99 16.18
C GLY A 172 -13.44 -18.14 16.41
N GLY A 173 -13.80 -17.27 15.45
CA GLY A 173 -14.93 -16.35 15.55
C GLY A 173 -14.61 -15.04 16.29
N ASP A 174 -13.35 -14.79 16.62
CA ASP A 174 -12.93 -13.58 17.32
C ASP A 174 -13.03 -12.35 16.39
N ARG A 175 -13.79 -11.35 16.85
CA ARG A 175 -14.10 -10.10 16.12
C ARG A 175 -13.57 -8.93 16.91
N ASN A 176 -12.48 -8.33 16.44
CA ASN A 176 -11.92 -7.16 17.11
C ASN A 176 -12.86 -5.95 17.01
N PRO A 177 -13.37 -5.39 18.13
CA PRO A 177 -14.34 -4.30 18.10
C PRO A 177 -13.77 -3.02 17.51
N LEU A 178 -12.46 -2.77 17.65
CA LEU A 178 -11.82 -1.57 17.11
C LEU A 178 -11.75 -1.59 15.58
N VAL A 179 -11.54 -2.78 14.98
CA VAL A 179 -11.58 -2.99 13.51
C VAL A 179 -12.98 -2.75 12.97
N LEU A 180 -14.01 -3.27 13.66
CA LEU A 180 -15.41 -3.07 13.26
C LEU A 180 -15.86 -1.62 13.41
N ALA A 181 -15.42 -0.95 14.48
CA ALA A 181 -15.66 0.49 14.70
C ALA A 181 -15.00 1.33 13.60
N ALA A 182 -13.76 1.01 13.20
CA ALA A 182 -13.07 1.67 12.09
C ALA A 182 -13.85 1.48 10.77
N ALA A 183 -14.39 0.29 10.50
CA ALA A 183 -15.21 0.03 9.33
C ALA A 183 -16.51 0.87 9.32
N ALA A 184 -17.17 0.99 10.47
CA ALA A 184 -18.34 1.86 10.62
C ALA A 184 -17.98 3.33 10.35
N LEU A 185 -16.91 3.82 10.97
CA LEU A 185 -16.47 5.21 10.88
C LEU A 185 -16.01 5.60 9.46
N ALA A 186 -15.31 4.68 8.78
CA ALA A 186 -14.86 4.87 7.41
C ALA A 186 -15.96 4.69 6.36
N GLY A 187 -17.16 4.24 6.75
CA GLY A 187 -18.30 4.06 5.86
C GLY A 187 -18.17 2.85 4.93
N VAL A 188 -17.61 1.75 5.44
CA VAL A 188 -17.59 0.47 4.71
C VAL A 188 -19.02 -0.04 4.54
N ASP A 189 -19.36 -0.51 3.33
CA ASP A 189 -20.74 -0.85 2.99
C ASP A 189 -21.08 -2.29 3.40
N ARG A 190 -20.15 -3.24 3.19
CA ARG A 190 -20.31 -4.67 3.54
C ARG A 190 -19.04 -5.21 4.17
N VAL A 191 -19.19 -6.07 5.16
CA VAL A 191 -18.06 -6.72 5.86
C VAL A 191 -18.30 -8.21 5.92
N PHE A 192 -17.31 -8.98 5.46
CA PHE A 192 -17.33 -10.44 5.53
C PHE A 192 -16.18 -10.95 6.40
N CYS A 193 -16.50 -11.85 7.33
CA CYS A 193 -15.54 -12.52 8.20
C CYS A 193 -14.85 -13.68 7.45
N ILE A 194 -14.08 -13.36 6.43
CA ILE A 194 -13.30 -14.31 5.61
C ILE A 194 -11.89 -13.77 5.38
N GLY A 195 -10.91 -14.64 5.21
CA GLY A 195 -9.51 -14.28 5.01
C GLY A 195 -8.80 -15.14 3.97
N GLY A 196 -7.47 -15.00 3.87
CA GLY A 196 -6.63 -15.82 3.00
C GLY A 196 -6.89 -15.66 1.50
N ALA A 197 -6.35 -16.62 0.73
CA ALA A 197 -6.47 -16.62 -0.73
C ALA A 197 -7.92 -16.79 -1.22
N GLN A 198 -8.77 -17.50 -0.45
CA GLN A 198 -10.18 -17.67 -0.79
C GLN A 198 -10.97 -16.37 -0.72
N ALA A 199 -10.63 -15.46 0.22
CA ALA A 199 -11.24 -14.14 0.28
C ALA A 199 -10.84 -13.25 -0.92
N ILE A 200 -9.56 -13.31 -1.33
CA ILE A 200 -9.09 -12.65 -2.55
C ILE A 200 -9.80 -13.21 -3.78
N GLY A 201 -9.96 -14.54 -3.86
CA GLY A 201 -10.72 -15.19 -4.94
C GLY A 201 -12.18 -14.76 -4.98
N ALA A 202 -12.85 -14.68 -3.82
CA ALA A 202 -14.24 -14.22 -3.71
C ALA A 202 -14.41 -12.78 -4.21
N LEU A 203 -13.51 -11.87 -3.82
CA LEU A 203 -13.52 -10.47 -4.29
C LEU A 203 -13.21 -10.37 -5.80
N ALA A 204 -12.25 -11.16 -6.30
CA ALA A 204 -11.79 -11.07 -7.68
C ALA A 204 -12.77 -11.66 -8.70
N TYR A 205 -13.39 -12.78 -8.41
CA TYR A 205 -14.28 -13.49 -9.34
C TYR A 205 -15.76 -13.25 -9.06
N GLY A 206 -16.10 -12.76 -7.87
CA GLY A 206 -17.45 -12.79 -7.36
C GLY A 206 -17.90 -14.19 -6.97
N THR A 207 -18.88 -14.26 -6.09
CA THR A 207 -19.59 -15.49 -5.71
C THR A 207 -21.09 -15.20 -5.67
N GLN A 208 -21.90 -16.14 -5.18
CA GLN A 208 -23.34 -15.91 -5.02
C GLN A 208 -23.63 -14.82 -3.98
N THR A 209 -22.76 -14.68 -2.96
CA THR A 209 -22.95 -13.74 -1.84
C THR A 209 -22.01 -12.53 -1.91
N VAL A 210 -20.73 -12.73 -2.29
CA VAL A 210 -19.73 -11.65 -2.41
C VAL A 210 -19.70 -11.13 -3.83
N PRO A 211 -20.05 -9.85 -4.08
CA PRO A 211 -19.96 -9.26 -5.42
C PRO A 211 -18.51 -9.15 -5.88
N GLN A 212 -18.29 -9.30 -7.20
CA GLN A 212 -17.00 -9.00 -7.81
C GLN A 212 -16.66 -7.52 -7.66
N VAL A 213 -15.38 -7.22 -7.41
CA VAL A 213 -14.87 -5.86 -7.26
C VAL A 213 -13.96 -5.45 -8.43
N ASP A 214 -13.75 -4.14 -8.60
CA ASP A 214 -12.85 -3.61 -9.64
C ASP A 214 -11.39 -3.58 -9.19
N LYS A 215 -11.14 -3.39 -7.89
CA LYS A 215 -9.80 -3.36 -7.29
C LYS A 215 -9.84 -3.97 -5.89
N ILE A 216 -8.75 -4.67 -5.53
CA ILE A 216 -8.50 -5.18 -4.19
C ILE A 216 -7.31 -4.44 -3.60
N VAL A 217 -7.49 -3.85 -2.42
CA VAL A 217 -6.44 -3.11 -1.69
C VAL A 217 -6.27 -3.69 -0.29
N GLY A 218 -5.13 -3.41 0.31
CA GLY A 218 -4.77 -3.83 1.66
C GLY A 218 -3.70 -4.91 1.71
N PRO A 219 -2.85 -4.88 2.77
CA PRO A 219 -1.77 -5.83 2.99
C PRO A 219 -2.30 -7.19 3.45
N GLY A 220 -1.48 -8.22 3.32
CA GLY A 220 -1.78 -9.57 3.80
C GLY A 220 -0.53 -10.44 3.82
N ASN A 221 -0.67 -11.67 4.34
CA ASN A 221 0.42 -12.63 4.39
C ASN A 221 0.82 -13.14 2.98
N ALA A 222 1.83 -14.02 2.93
CA ALA A 222 2.35 -14.59 1.68
C ALA A 222 1.27 -15.20 0.76
N TYR A 223 0.24 -15.85 1.34
CA TYR A 223 -0.89 -16.42 0.57
C TYR A 223 -1.76 -15.32 -0.06
N VAL A 224 -2.01 -14.23 0.67
CA VAL A 224 -2.78 -13.09 0.17
C VAL A 224 -1.99 -12.36 -0.92
N ALA A 225 -0.70 -12.13 -0.70
CA ALA A 225 0.20 -11.50 -1.68
C ALA A 225 0.27 -12.33 -2.98
N ALA A 226 0.43 -13.66 -2.88
CA ALA A 226 0.42 -14.57 -4.02
C ALA A 226 -0.95 -14.57 -4.74
N ALA A 227 -2.05 -14.55 -3.98
CA ALA A 227 -3.39 -14.48 -4.55
C ALA A 227 -3.63 -13.17 -5.31
N LYS A 228 -3.25 -12.02 -4.73
CA LYS A 228 -3.34 -10.71 -5.39
C LYS A 228 -2.56 -10.69 -6.71
N ARG A 229 -1.32 -11.20 -6.74
CA ARG A 229 -0.54 -11.33 -7.99
C ARG A 229 -1.27 -12.13 -9.06
N ARG A 230 -1.87 -13.27 -8.68
CA ARG A 230 -2.53 -14.17 -9.62
C ARG A 230 -3.84 -13.64 -10.18
N VAL A 231 -4.57 -12.83 -9.42
CA VAL A 231 -5.84 -12.25 -9.88
C VAL A 231 -5.65 -10.91 -10.62
N PHE A 232 -4.43 -10.35 -10.60
CA PHE A 232 -4.14 -9.12 -11.34
C PHE A 232 -4.41 -9.31 -12.84
N GLY A 233 -5.15 -8.37 -13.42
CA GLY A 233 -5.65 -8.46 -14.80
C GLY A 233 -7.11 -8.92 -14.89
N VAL A 234 -7.61 -9.71 -13.92
CA VAL A 234 -9.05 -9.94 -13.72
C VAL A 234 -9.63 -8.81 -12.85
N VAL A 235 -8.88 -8.40 -11.86
CA VAL A 235 -9.18 -7.30 -10.93
C VAL A 235 -7.92 -6.46 -10.77
N GLY A 236 -8.07 -5.15 -10.51
CA GLY A 236 -6.94 -4.31 -10.12
C GLY A 236 -6.45 -4.65 -8.71
N ILE A 237 -5.19 -4.35 -8.43
CA ILE A 237 -4.65 -4.41 -7.07
C ILE A 237 -3.93 -3.08 -6.75
N ASP A 238 -3.71 -2.80 -5.46
CA ASP A 238 -2.83 -1.71 -5.02
C ASP A 238 -1.37 -2.02 -5.34
N MET A 239 -0.80 -2.96 -4.58
CA MET A 239 0.58 -3.43 -4.73
C MET A 239 0.72 -4.86 -4.19
N VAL A 240 1.88 -5.45 -4.42
CA VAL A 240 2.32 -6.66 -3.74
C VAL A 240 3.30 -6.24 -2.65
N ALA A 241 2.82 -6.18 -1.40
CA ALA A 241 3.64 -5.78 -0.26
C ALA A 241 4.66 -6.87 0.10
N GLY A 242 5.89 -6.44 0.37
CA GLY A 242 6.91 -7.19 1.10
C GLY A 242 6.83 -6.94 2.61
N PRO A 243 7.84 -7.39 3.37
CA PRO A 243 8.00 -7.02 4.77
C PRO A 243 8.16 -5.50 4.91
N SER A 244 7.70 -4.97 6.04
CA SER A 244 7.82 -3.54 6.33
C SER A 244 9.26 -3.09 6.58
N GLU A 245 9.57 -1.84 6.26
CA GLU A 245 10.92 -1.29 6.24
C GLU A 245 10.99 0.11 6.83
N ILE A 246 11.98 0.36 7.69
CA ILE A 246 12.34 1.71 8.11
C ILE A 246 13.82 2.00 7.83
N LEU A 247 14.08 3.19 7.33
CA LEU A 247 15.41 3.77 7.20
C LEU A 247 15.45 5.11 7.94
N VAL A 248 16.32 5.21 8.93
CA VAL A 248 16.55 6.44 9.68
C VAL A 248 17.87 7.06 9.22
N ILE A 249 17.86 8.32 8.77
CA ILE A 249 19.04 9.16 8.57
C ILE A 249 19.13 10.09 9.77
N CYS A 250 20.24 10.02 10.53
CA CYS A 250 20.44 10.85 11.72
C CYS A 250 21.79 11.57 11.71
N ASP A 251 21.81 12.84 12.16
CA ASP A 251 23.03 13.65 12.29
C ASP A 251 23.77 13.49 13.63
N GLY A 252 23.27 12.59 14.49
CA GLY A 252 23.84 12.31 15.81
C GLY A 252 23.38 13.24 16.92
N LYS A 253 22.40 14.12 16.68
CA LYS A 253 21.87 15.10 17.65
C LYS A 253 20.56 14.68 18.32
N THR A 254 19.84 13.73 17.72
CA THR A 254 18.62 13.15 18.32
C THR A 254 18.98 12.28 19.53
N ASP A 255 18.02 12.08 20.43
CA ASP A 255 18.20 11.14 21.54
C ASP A 255 18.36 9.70 20.99
N PRO A 256 19.43 8.97 21.38
CA PRO A 256 19.64 7.59 20.91
C PRO A 256 18.50 6.63 21.25
N ASP A 257 17.76 6.89 22.34
CA ASP A 257 16.61 6.07 22.73
C ASP A 257 15.43 6.24 21.75
N TRP A 258 15.23 7.44 21.22
CA TRP A 258 14.19 7.67 20.22
C TRP A 258 14.49 6.88 18.94
N VAL A 259 15.72 7.01 18.43
CA VAL A 259 16.14 6.25 17.23
C VAL A 259 16.05 4.74 17.45
N ALA A 260 16.43 4.24 18.64
CA ALA A 260 16.28 2.82 18.97
C ALA A 260 14.80 2.39 18.96
N MET A 261 13.90 3.24 19.48
CA MET A 261 12.46 2.97 19.47
C MET A 261 11.85 3.04 18.07
N ASP A 262 12.30 3.94 17.20
CA ASP A 262 11.87 4.01 15.82
C ASP A 262 12.28 2.75 15.04
N LEU A 263 13.50 2.23 15.28
CA LEU A 263 13.91 0.94 14.73
C LEU A 263 13.08 -0.24 15.28
N PHE A 264 12.64 -0.16 16.55
CA PHE A 264 11.79 -1.19 17.16
C PHE A 264 10.35 -1.14 16.68
N SER A 265 9.80 0.06 16.46
CA SER A 265 8.43 0.21 15.96
C SER A 265 8.21 -0.54 14.65
N GLN A 266 9.23 -0.55 13.78
CA GLN A 266 9.20 -1.34 12.57
C GLN A 266 9.52 -2.82 12.82
N ALA A 267 10.57 -3.11 13.60
CA ALA A 267 11.01 -4.48 13.84
C ALA A 267 9.98 -5.35 14.58
N GLU A 268 9.05 -4.74 15.33
CA GLU A 268 8.01 -5.48 16.04
C GLU A 268 6.90 -6.02 15.13
N HIS A 269 6.80 -5.54 13.88
CA HIS A 269 5.75 -5.97 12.95
C HIS A 269 5.90 -7.43 12.55
N ASP A 270 7.11 -7.85 12.15
CA ASP A 270 7.40 -9.23 11.70
C ASP A 270 8.90 -9.53 11.81
N GLU A 271 9.26 -10.81 11.90
CA GLU A 271 10.65 -11.29 11.95
C GLU A 271 11.47 -10.93 10.68
N LEU A 272 10.78 -10.63 9.57
CA LEU A 272 11.38 -10.23 8.30
C LEU A 272 11.40 -8.70 8.09
N ALA A 273 10.91 -7.91 9.03
CA ALA A 273 10.96 -6.45 8.96
C ALA A 273 12.40 -5.95 8.88
N GLN A 274 12.63 -4.86 8.15
CA GLN A 274 13.95 -4.27 7.97
C GLN A 274 14.07 -2.94 8.70
N SER A 275 15.12 -2.79 9.53
CA SER A 275 15.39 -1.56 10.28
C SER A 275 16.84 -1.13 10.08
N ILE A 276 17.07 0.02 9.42
CA ILE A 276 18.40 0.51 9.07
C ILE A 276 18.60 1.93 9.62
N LEU A 277 19.76 2.17 10.22
CA LEU A 277 20.24 3.50 10.60
C LEU A 277 21.43 3.91 9.73
N LEU A 278 21.40 5.11 9.17
CA LEU A 278 22.54 5.79 8.54
C LEU A 278 22.94 7.00 9.38
N CYS A 279 24.19 7.06 9.82
CA CYS A 279 24.69 8.19 10.60
C CYS A 279 26.17 8.43 10.33
N PRO A 280 26.66 9.68 10.22
CA PRO A 280 28.08 9.97 10.08
C PRO A 280 28.85 9.87 11.43
N ASP A 281 28.19 9.98 12.58
CA ASP A 281 28.81 9.93 13.92
C ASP A 281 28.87 8.48 14.42
N ALA A 282 30.05 7.86 14.35
CA ALA A 282 30.29 6.52 14.89
C ALA A 282 29.99 6.41 16.41
N GLY A 283 30.26 7.49 17.17
CA GLY A 283 29.97 7.53 18.61
C GLY A 283 28.45 7.54 18.87
N PHE A 284 27.68 8.17 18.03
CA PHE A 284 26.22 8.13 18.10
C PHE A 284 25.67 6.74 17.77
N ILE A 285 26.18 6.10 16.73
CA ILE A 285 25.83 4.72 16.37
C ILE A 285 26.04 3.77 17.56
N GLU A 286 27.15 3.95 18.28
CA GLU A 286 27.43 3.13 19.47
C GLU A 286 26.43 3.41 20.60
N ARG A 287 26.05 4.67 20.83
CA ARG A 287 24.99 5.01 21.81
C ARG A 287 23.63 4.40 21.44
N VAL A 288 23.26 4.42 20.14
CA VAL A 288 22.03 3.76 19.68
C VAL A 288 22.08 2.25 19.95
N ALA A 289 23.23 1.61 19.70
CA ALA A 289 23.37 0.19 20.00
C ALA A 289 23.22 -0.13 21.48
N GLN A 290 23.79 0.71 22.35
CA GLN A 290 23.61 0.58 23.80
C GLN A 290 22.16 0.78 24.23
N SER A 291 21.45 1.71 23.57
CA SER A 291 20.01 1.91 23.78
C SER A 291 19.19 0.67 23.34
N ILE A 292 19.51 0.08 22.18
CA ILE A 292 18.90 -1.17 21.72
C ILE A 292 19.09 -2.30 22.77
N GLU A 293 20.30 -2.52 23.24
CA GLU A 293 20.58 -3.55 24.25
C GLU A 293 19.80 -3.33 25.55
N ARG A 294 19.70 -2.08 26.00
CA ARG A 294 19.02 -1.71 27.24
C ARG A 294 17.50 -1.77 27.13
N LEU A 295 16.93 -1.33 25.99
CA LEU A 295 15.49 -1.18 25.82
C LEU A 295 14.81 -2.47 25.37
N LEU A 296 15.47 -3.30 24.54
CA LEU A 296 14.87 -4.53 24.01
C LEU A 296 14.28 -5.46 25.10
N PRO A 297 14.94 -5.72 26.25
CA PRO A 297 14.36 -6.57 27.29
C PRO A 297 13.02 -6.08 27.84
N THR A 298 12.72 -4.78 27.70
CA THR A 298 11.48 -4.15 28.18
C THR A 298 10.30 -4.31 27.22
N MET A 299 10.57 -4.73 25.97
CA MET A 299 9.56 -4.81 24.93
C MET A 299 8.74 -6.09 25.03
N PRO A 300 7.39 -6.02 24.94
CA PRO A 300 6.54 -7.22 24.96
C PRO A 300 6.84 -8.18 23.79
N ARG A 301 7.17 -7.65 22.61
CA ARG A 301 7.48 -8.43 21.39
C ARG A 301 8.97 -8.60 21.13
N LYS A 302 9.79 -8.60 22.17
CA LYS A 302 11.26 -8.60 22.11
C LYS A 302 11.87 -9.70 21.25
N GLU A 303 11.26 -10.87 21.15
CA GLU A 303 11.81 -11.98 20.34
C GLU A 303 11.63 -11.71 18.84
N ILE A 304 10.52 -11.11 18.42
CA ILE A 304 10.28 -10.68 17.04
C ILE A 304 11.25 -9.56 16.70
N ILE A 305 11.33 -8.52 17.55
CA ILE A 305 12.25 -7.38 17.36
C ILE A 305 13.69 -7.87 17.25
N ARG A 306 14.12 -8.78 18.15
CA ARG A 306 15.46 -9.38 18.11
C ARG A 306 15.72 -10.06 16.76
N SER A 307 14.81 -10.93 16.35
CA SER A 307 14.94 -11.68 15.08
C SER A 307 15.06 -10.73 13.89
N ALA A 308 14.19 -9.72 13.80
CA ALA A 308 14.22 -8.72 12.73
C ALA A 308 15.55 -7.96 12.69
N LEU A 309 16.02 -7.46 13.85
CA LEU A 309 17.28 -6.70 13.94
C LEU A 309 18.51 -7.54 13.62
N GLU A 310 18.58 -8.80 14.08
CA GLU A 310 19.72 -9.68 13.84
C GLU A 310 19.84 -10.12 12.37
N HIS A 311 18.72 -10.36 11.71
CA HIS A 311 18.72 -10.84 10.31
C HIS A 311 18.67 -9.71 9.29
N ARG A 312 17.88 -8.67 9.55
CA ARG A 312 17.52 -7.62 8.59
C ARG A 312 17.89 -6.21 9.06
N GLY A 313 18.39 -6.05 10.31
CA GLY A 313 18.83 -4.77 10.85
C GLY A 313 20.25 -4.42 10.45
N ALA A 314 20.54 -3.11 10.34
CA ALA A 314 21.91 -2.62 10.17
C ALA A 314 22.08 -1.22 10.75
N LEU A 315 23.25 -0.99 11.39
CA LEU A 315 23.73 0.34 11.79
C LEU A 315 24.93 0.67 10.89
N ILE A 316 24.78 1.69 10.06
CA ILE A 316 25.70 2.01 8.96
C ILE A 316 26.34 3.37 9.21
N GLN A 317 27.67 3.38 9.34
CA GLN A 317 28.43 4.63 9.35
C GLN A 317 28.63 5.11 7.92
N VAL A 318 28.25 6.37 7.66
CA VAL A 318 28.44 7.07 6.38
C VAL A 318 29.42 8.22 6.54
N SER A 319 29.94 8.78 5.46
CA SER A 319 30.86 9.92 5.51
C SER A 319 30.15 11.27 5.66
N SER A 320 28.90 11.36 5.21
CA SER A 320 28.10 12.60 5.23
C SER A 320 26.60 12.31 5.09
N ILE A 321 25.77 13.32 5.34
CA ILE A 321 24.32 13.24 5.11
C ILE A 321 24.01 13.17 3.60
N ASP A 322 24.81 13.81 2.72
CA ASP A 322 24.69 13.66 1.25
C ASP A 322 24.84 12.18 0.83
N GLU A 323 25.85 11.50 1.38
CA GLU A 323 26.03 10.06 1.12
C GLU A 323 24.88 9.24 1.69
N ALA A 324 24.39 9.58 2.89
CA ALA A 324 23.22 8.91 3.46
C ALA A 324 21.99 9.05 2.54
N CYS A 325 21.73 10.23 1.98
CA CYS A 325 20.65 10.43 1.02
C CYS A 325 20.85 9.62 -0.26
N ALA A 326 22.09 9.52 -0.78
CA ALA A 326 22.39 8.70 -1.94
C ALA A 326 22.13 7.20 -1.67
N ILE A 327 22.53 6.69 -0.49
CA ILE A 327 22.27 5.33 -0.05
C ILE A 327 20.76 5.11 0.15
N ALA A 328 20.04 6.05 0.76
CA ALA A 328 18.58 6.00 0.92
C ALA A 328 17.87 5.86 -0.44
N ASN A 329 18.28 6.65 -1.44
CA ASN A 329 17.75 6.53 -2.80
C ASN A 329 18.06 5.17 -3.47
N ARG A 330 19.19 4.53 -3.11
CA ARG A 330 19.51 3.16 -3.57
C ARG A 330 18.61 2.14 -2.90
N ILE A 331 18.37 2.27 -1.60
CA ILE A 331 17.48 1.39 -0.82
C ILE A 331 16.04 1.58 -1.28
N ALA A 332 15.60 2.81 -1.48
CA ALA A 332 14.21 3.20 -1.76
C ALA A 332 13.24 2.62 -0.72
N PRO A 333 13.40 3.01 0.57
CA PRO A 333 12.69 2.39 1.70
C PRO A 333 11.19 2.71 1.70
N GLU A 334 10.43 1.90 2.40
CA GLU A 334 9.02 2.18 2.71
C GLU A 334 8.89 3.45 3.56
N HIS A 335 9.50 3.47 4.74
CA HIS A 335 9.54 4.61 5.64
C HIS A 335 10.95 5.20 5.67
N LEU A 336 11.07 6.50 5.44
CA LEU A 336 12.33 7.24 5.57
C LEU A 336 12.19 8.34 6.62
N GLU A 337 12.91 8.21 7.73
CA GLU A 337 13.02 9.28 8.72
C GLU A 337 14.27 10.12 8.49
N LEU A 338 14.09 11.43 8.36
CA LEU A 338 15.15 12.44 8.38
C LEU A 338 15.23 13.03 9.80
N SER A 339 15.88 12.29 10.71
CA SER A 339 16.08 12.70 12.11
C SER A 339 17.26 13.68 12.23
N LEU A 340 17.15 14.82 11.53
CA LEU A 340 18.15 15.84 11.33
C LEU A 340 17.67 17.18 11.89
N ALA A 341 18.61 18.01 12.37
CA ALA A 341 18.28 19.37 12.85
C ALA A 341 17.78 20.29 11.72
N ASP A 342 18.28 20.09 10.52
CA ASP A 342 17.99 20.84 9.28
C ASP A 342 17.29 19.93 8.23
N ALA A 343 16.38 19.06 8.68
CA ALA A 343 15.78 18.00 7.88
C ALA A 343 15.12 18.51 6.57
N GLU A 344 14.51 19.69 6.59
CA GLU A 344 13.82 20.27 5.42
C GLU A 344 14.78 20.52 4.25
N ASP A 345 16.06 20.87 4.52
CA ASP A 345 17.06 21.14 3.51
C ASP A 345 17.46 19.88 2.72
N TRP A 346 17.15 18.72 3.25
CA TRP A 346 17.53 17.43 2.67
C TRP A 346 16.40 16.74 1.89
N VAL A 347 15.17 17.22 1.99
CA VAL A 347 14.00 16.59 1.34
C VAL A 347 14.19 16.48 -0.17
N ASP A 348 14.69 17.52 -0.82
CA ASP A 348 14.91 17.54 -2.28
C ASP A 348 16.01 16.58 -2.75
N LYS A 349 16.83 16.06 -1.85
CA LYS A 349 17.84 15.04 -2.15
C LYS A 349 17.24 13.64 -2.19
N ILE A 350 16.06 13.45 -1.63
CA ILE A 350 15.34 12.17 -1.58
C ILE A 350 14.44 12.05 -2.81
N ARG A 351 14.66 10.99 -3.58
CA ARG A 351 13.89 10.69 -4.80
C ARG A 351 13.01 9.47 -4.67
N HIS A 352 13.39 8.55 -3.79
CA HIS A 352 12.76 7.24 -3.67
C HIS A 352 12.55 6.89 -2.21
N ALA A 353 11.33 7.10 -1.72
CA ALA A 353 10.83 6.65 -0.43
C ALA A 353 9.31 6.51 -0.50
N GLY A 354 8.74 5.59 0.23
CA GLY A 354 7.28 5.47 0.34
C GLY A 354 6.70 6.67 1.10
N ALA A 355 7.26 6.98 2.27
CA ALA A 355 6.95 8.18 3.05
C ALA A 355 8.24 8.82 3.59
N ILE A 356 8.25 10.15 3.72
CA ILE A 356 9.39 10.91 4.27
C ILE A 356 8.91 11.61 5.55
N PHE A 357 9.53 11.28 6.67
CA PHE A 357 9.28 11.84 7.99
C PHE A 357 10.33 12.90 8.29
N ILE A 358 9.92 14.15 8.46
CA ILE A 358 10.82 15.30 8.48
C ILE A 358 11.01 15.81 9.89
N GLY A 359 12.24 15.74 10.38
CA GLY A 359 12.66 16.25 11.68
C GLY A 359 12.51 15.23 12.83
N PRO A 360 13.23 15.46 13.95
CA PRO A 360 13.39 14.48 15.03
C PRO A 360 12.10 14.20 15.83
N TYR A 361 11.05 15.02 15.68
CA TYR A 361 9.76 14.84 16.35
C TYR A 361 8.74 14.07 15.50
N THR A 362 9.12 13.65 14.30
CA THR A 362 8.22 13.03 13.33
C THR A 362 8.54 11.53 13.24
N SER A 363 8.08 10.76 14.22
CA SER A 363 8.25 9.31 14.23
C SER A 363 7.33 8.61 13.24
N GLU A 364 7.74 7.43 12.74
CA GLU A 364 6.94 6.54 11.90
C GLU A 364 5.53 6.32 12.46
N SER A 365 5.42 6.08 13.77
CA SER A 365 4.14 5.82 14.43
C SER A 365 3.11 6.95 14.27
N LEU A 366 3.53 8.20 14.11
CA LEU A 366 2.60 9.29 13.80
C LEU A 366 2.00 9.13 12.41
N GLY A 367 2.81 8.75 11.42
CA GLY A 367 2.35 8.47 10.05
C GLY A 367 1.42 7.29 10.00
N ASP A 368 1.78 6.21 10.68
CA ASP A 368 1.01 4.96 10.68
C ASP A 368 -0.38 5.10 11.28
N TYR A 369 -0.55 5.98 12.26
CA TYR A 369 -1.81 6.05 12.98
C TYR A 369 -2.62 7.33 12.74
N CYS A 370 -2.01 8.50 12.67
CA CYS A 370 -2.79 9.73 12.82
C CYS A 370 -2.28 10.98 12.06
N ALA A 371 -1.12 10.97 11.44
CA ALA A 371 -0.63 12.18 10.75
C ALA A 371 -1.50 12.60 9.56
N GLY A 372 -2.09 11.63 8.85
CA GLY A 372 -3.00 11.88 7.73
C GLY A 372 -2.60 11.23 6.42
N PRO A 373 -1.31 11.25 5.98
CA PRO A 373 -0.84 10.48 4.84
C PRO A 373 -1.11 8.99 4.99
N ASN A 374 -1.16 8.27 3.86
CA ASN A 374 -1.45 6.84 3.85
C ASN A 374 -0.24 6.01 4.26
N HIS A 375 -0.46 4.99 5.08
CA HIS A 375 0.56 4.02 5.49
C HIS A 375 0.62 2.75 4.62
N VAL A 376 -0.23 2.64 3.59
CA VAL A 376 -0.11 1.57 2.60
C VAL A 376 0.92 2.02 1.59
N LEU A 377 2.16 1.64 1.83
CA LEU A 377 3.36 2.15 1.19
C LEU A 377 4.04 1.09 0.31
N PRO A 378 4.78 1.50 -0.72
CA PRO A 378 5.59 0.59 -1.52
C PRO A 378 6.79 0.08 -0.70
N THR A 379 6.98 -1.23 -0.68
CA THR A 379 8.05 -1.95 0.02
C THR A 379 9.07 -2.55 -0.94
N SER A 380 10.16 -3.10 -0.43
CA SER A 380 11.17 -3.86 -1.20
C SER A 380 11.71 -3.08 -2.39
N GLY A 381 12.02 -1.79 -2.17
CA GLY A 381 12.58 -0.90 -3.17
C GLY A 381 11.61 -0.48 -4.28
N SER A 382 10.31 -0.83 -4.19
CA SER A 382 9.31 -0.46 -5.19
C SER A 382 8.94 1.03 -5.16
N ALA A 383 9.34 1.79 -4.15
CA ALA A 383 9.22 3.25 -4.11
C ALA A 383 9.92 3.98 -5.28
N ARG A 384 10.74 3.26 -6.07
CA ARG A 384 11.33 3.77 -7.33
C ARG A 384 10.30 3.98 -8.44
N PHE A 385 9.17 3.28 -8.40
CA PHE A 385 8.15 3.27 -9.46
C PHE A 385 6.71 3.18 -8.94
N SER A 386 6.52 3.02 -7.65
CA SER A 386 5.22 3.00 -6.97
C SER A 386 5.11 4.12 -5.96
N SER A 387 3.88 4.47 -5.60
CA SER A 387 3.54 5.52 -4.64
C SER A 387 2.69 4.97 -3.51
N PRO A 388 2.56 5.71 -2.38
CA PRO A 388 1.55 5.42 -1.37
C PRO A 388 0.16 5.29 -1.96
N LEU A 389 -0.69 4.46 -1.35
CA LEU A 389 -2.09 4.38 -1.73
C LEU A 389 -2.76 5.74 -1.56
N GLY A 390 -3.43 6.22 -2.61
CA GLY A 390 -4.07 7.52 -2.62
C GLY A 390 -5.43 7.51 -3.31
N VAL A 391 -6.09 8.66 -3.34
CA VAL A 391 -7.40 8.82 -3.98
C VAL A 391 -7.35 8.45 -5.47
N TYR A 392 -6.26 8.77 -6.14
CA TYR A 392 -6.05 8.46 -7.56
C TYR A 392 -5.98 6.96 -7.87
N ASP A 393 -5.69 6.10 -6.87
CA ASP A 393 -5.73 4.64 -7.04
C ASP A 393 -7.15 4.09 -7.17
N PHE A 394 -8.13 4.85 -6.75
CA PHE A 394 -9.56 4.55 -6.81
C PHE A 394 -10.27 5.31 -7.94
N GLN A 395 -9.51 6.00 -8.79
CA GLN A 395 -10.00 6.76 -9.93
C GLN A 395 -9.41 6.22 -11.24
N LYS A 396 -10.22 6.19 -12.30
CA LYS A 396 -9.79 5.86 -13.65
C LYS A 396 -9.96 7.05 -14.57
N ARG A 397 -9.15 7.11 -15.62
CA ARG A 397 -9.12 8.20 -16.59
C ARG A 397 -9.45 7.67 -17.98
N SER A 398 -10.35 8.37 -18.70
CA SER A 398 -10.67 8.08 -20.08
C SER A 398 -10.37 9.30 -20.93
N SER A 399 -9.70 9.12 -22.05
CA SER A 399 -9.47 10.20 -23.01
C SER A 399 -10.77 10.61 -23.66
N LEU A 400 -11.00 11.92 -23.78
CA LEU A 400 -12.09 12.51 -24.54
C LEU A 400 -11.50 13.11 -25.83
N ILE A 401 -12.03 12.68 -26.97
CA ILE A 401 -11.58 13.12 -28.29
C ILE A 401 -12.82 13.51 -29.09
N ARG A 402 -12.94 14.79 -29.44
CA ARG A 402 -13.96 15.30 -30.34
C ARG A 402 -13.27 16.07 -31.46
N VAL A 403 -13.47 15.67 -32.70
CA VAL A 403 -12.88 16.32 -33.87
C VAL A 403 -13.99 16.96 -34.67
N SER A 404 -13.83 18.22 -35.09
CA SER A 404 -14.77 18.90 -35.96
C SER A 404 -14.69 18.31 -37.38
N ARG A 405 -15.74 18.58 -38.20
CA ARG A 405 -15.73 18.17 -39.59
C ARG A 405 -14.54 18.73 -40.37
N GLU A 406 -14.19 19.99 -40.14
CA GLU A 406 -13.06 20.64 -40.84
C GLU A 406 -11.71 20.08 -40.35
N ALA A 407 -11.52 19.90 -39.04
CA ALA A 407 -10.31 19.29 -38.51
C ALA A 407 -10.13 17.82 -38.93
N ALA A 408 -11.26 17.10 -39.15
CA ALA A 408 -11.22 15.72 -39.63
C ALA A 408 -10.59 15.59 -41.02
N LYS A 409 -10.65 16.65 -41.87
CA LYS A 409 -9.99 16.66 -43.19
C LYS A 409 -8.47 16.67 -43.02
N THR A 410 -7.95 17.52 -42.12
CA THR A 410 -6.53 17.63 -41.87
C THR A 410 -6.00 16.38 -41.16
N LEU A 411 -6.59 16.02 -40.02
CA LEU A 411 -6.15 14.89 -39.21
C LEU A 411 -6.40 13.55 -39.89
N GLY A 412 -7.46 13.42 -40.66
CA GLY A 412 -7.79 12.21 -41.41
C GLY A 412 -6.75 11.89 -42.48
N ASN A 413 -6.23 12.92 -43.20
CA ASN A 413 -5.14 12.72 -44.14
C ASN A 413 -3.84 12.23 -43.47
N VAL A 414 -3.54 12.76 -42.29
CA VAL A 414 -2.40 12.30 -41.49
C VAL A 414 -2.59 10.85 -41.03
N ALA A 415 -3.76 10.55 -40.47
CA ALA A 415 -4.09 9.23 -39.97
C ALA A 415 -4.07 8.17 -41.10
N SER A 416 -4.62 8.50 -42.25
CA SER A 416 -4.64 7.60 -43.43
C SER A 416 -3.22 7.27 -43.89
N ARG A 417 -2.33 8.25 -44.00
CA ARG A 417 -0.93 8.04 -44.44
C ARG A 417 -0.16 7.17 -43.46
N LEU A 418 -0.32 7.42 -42.15
CA LEU A 418 0.33 6.62 -41.09
C LEU A 418 -0.17 5.18 -41.09
N ALA A 419 -1.49 5.00 -41.14
CA ALA A 419 -2.12 3.67 -41.19
C ALA A 419 -1.69 2.86 -42.40
N MET A 420 -1.56 3.50 -43.60
CA MET A 420 -1.02 2.83 -44.76
C MET A 420 0.43 2.42 -44.61
N GLY A 421 1.27 3.27 -43.96
CA GLY A 421 2.67 2.96 -43.64
C GLY A 421 2.81 1.78 -42.67
N GLU A 422 1.85 1.59 -41.79
CA GLU A 422 1.75 0.47 -40.84
C GLU A 422 1.12 -0.80 -41.45
N GLY A 423 0.64 -0.73 -42.71
CA GLY A 423 -0.03 -1.86 -43.38
C GLY A 423 -1.46 -2.08 -42.86
N LEU A 424 -2.13 -1.04 -42.34
CA LEU A 424 -3.48 -1.09 -41.76
C LEU A 424 -4.52 -0.37 -42.65
N PRO A 425 -4.89 -0.94 -43.82
CA PRO A 425 -5.75 -0.26 -44.79
C PRO A 425 -7.17 0.02 -44.29
N ALA A 426 -7.70 -0.73 -43.36
CA ALA A 426 -9.00 -0.47 -42.76
C ALA A 426 -9.01 0.82 -41.93
N HIS A 427 -7.93 1.08 -41.18
CA HIS A 427 -7.73 2.34 -40.45
C HIS A 427 -7.63 3.51 -41.40
N ALA A 428 -6.82 3.38 -42.46
CA ALA A 428 -6.72 4.41 -43.50
C ALA A 428 -8.07 4.75 -44.12
N ARG A 429 -8.82 3.75 -44.56
CA ARG A 429 -10.17 3.96 -45.15
C ARG A 429 -11.15 4.58 -44.17
N SER A 430 -11.07 4.22 -42.87
CA SER A 430 -11.92 4.84 -41.85
C SER A 430 -11.68 6.34 -41.74
N ALA A 431 -10.41 6.79 -41.83
CA ALA A 431 -10.05 8.20 -41.88
C ALA A 431 -10.51 8.86 -43.21
N ASP A 432 -10.21 8.23 -44.36
CA ASP A 432 -10.54 8.74 -45.70
C ASP A 432 -12.03 9.03 -45.91
N TYR A 433 -12.90 8.17 -45.36
CA TYR A 433 -14.35 8.41 -45.45
C TYR A 433 -14.78 9.70 -44.75
N ARG A 434 -14.10 10.10 -43.68
CA ARG A 434 -14.37 11.33 -42.93
C ARG A 434 -13.72 12.56 -43.58
N VAL A 435 -12.63 12.38 -44.30
CA VAL A 435 -12.01 13.44 -45.12
C VAL A 435 -12.94 13.86 -46.28
N ARG A 436 -13.68 12.90 -46.85
CA ARG A 436 -14.57 13.11 -48.01
C ARG A 436 -15.97 13.54 -47.63
N ALA A 437 -16.35 13.43 -46.36
CA ALA A 437 -17.68 13.82 -45.88
C ALA A 437 -17.75 15.34 -45.64
#